data_f10e4d6c75ea0009bd12a67a3ce3564b
#
_entry.id   f10e4d6c75ea0009bd12a67a3ce3564b
#
_cell.length_a   1.000
_cell.length_b   1.000
_cell.length_c   1.000
_cell.angle_alpha   90.00
_cell.angle_beta   90.00
_cell.angle_gamma   90.00
#
_symmetry.space_group_name_H-M   'P 1'
#
loop_
_entity.id
_entity.type
_entity.pdbx_description
1 polymer ?
#
loop_
_entity_poly.entity_id
_entity_poly.type
_entity_poly.pdbx_seq_one_letter_code
_entity_poly.pdbx_strand_id
1 'polypeptide(L)'
;MSQTQQHLIGVDDTLSAEQLARLCGAQLHWVSELAQVGIIRVHNIDAPVPQWQLDSTALRRARAVQRLQRELEANLDAVALILDLEDEIRRLKTLLMTAQRAGPMLDVG
;
A
#
# COMPACT_ATOMS: atom_id res chain seq x y z
N MET A 1 19.25 -12.67 -17.15
CA MET A 1 19.01 -11.65 -16.64
C MET A 1 17.71 -11.04 -16.60
N SER A 2 17.01 -10.93 -17.58
CA SER A 2 15.80 -10.20 -17.50
C SER A 2 14.76 -10.90 -16.67
N GLN A 3 14.84 -12.16 -16.51
CA GLN A 3 13.82 -12.78 -15.73
C GLN A 3 13.95 -12.41 -14.28
N THR A 4 15.08 -11.95 -13.86
CA THR A 4 15.19 -11.51 -12.53
C THR A 4 14.25 -10.41 -12.27
N GLN A 5 13.97 -9.62 -13.23
CA GLN A 5 13.13 -8.50 -13.02
C GLN A 5 11.72 -8.86 -12.77
N GLN A 6 11.33 -10.02 -13.20
CA GLN A 6 9.98 -10.43 -12.95
C GLN A 6 9.73 -10.69 -11.51
N HIS A 7 10.78 -10.94 -10.76
CA HIS A 7 10.60 -11.20 -9.37
C HIS A 7 10.58 -9.97 -8.54
N LEU A 8 10.84 -8.83 -9.14
CA LEU A 8 10.96 -7.63 -8.36
C LEU A 8 9.68 -7.20 -7.71
N ILE A 9 8.57 -7.78 -8.11
CA ILE A 9 7.31 -7.43 -7.51
C ILE A 9 6.90 -8.49 -6.51
N GLY A 10 7.78 -9.37 -6.20
CA GLY A 10 7.45 -10.43 -5.27
C GLY A 10 7.43 -9.96 -3.84
N VAL A 11 7.15 -10.87 -2.97
CA VAL A 11 6.96 -10.58 -1.58
C VAL A 11 8.19 -9.98 -0.94
N ASP A 12 9.33 -10.49 -1.31
CA ASP A 12 10.57 -10.05 -0.70
C ASP A 12 11.26 -8.97 -1.48
N ASP A 13 10.71 -8.57 -2.59
CA ASP A 13 11.38 -7.62 -3.45
C ASP A 13 11.04 -6.21 -3.07
N THR A 14 11.96 -5.31 -3.33
CA THR A 14 11.74 -3.91 -3.06
C THR A 14 11.71 -3.14 -4.37
N LEU A 15 11.05 -2.00 -4.30
CA LEU A 15 11.00 -1.05 -5.41
C LEU A 15 11.63 0.24 -4.95
N SER A 16 12.30 0.93 -5.86
CA SER A 16 12.71 2.29 -5.54
C SER A 16 11.55 3.24 -5.78
N ALA A 17 11.64 4.44 -5.21
CA ALA A 17 10.63 5.44 -5.46
C ALA A 17 10.57 5.80 -6.92
N GLU A 18 11.72 5.78 -7.61
CA GLU A 18 11.74 6.03 -9.03
C GLU A 18 10.96 4.98 -9.79
N GLN A 19 11.15 3.72 -9.42
CA GLN A 19 10.42 2.64 -10.07
C GLN A 19 8.94 2.74 -9.81
N LEU A 20 8.56 3.08 -8.59
CA LEU A 20 7.15 3.23 -8.27
C LEU A 20 6.52 4.35 -9.09
N ALA A 21 7.20 5.49 -9.15
CA ALA A 21 6.69 6.60 -9.93
C ALA A 21 6.51 6.19 -11.38
N ARG A 22 7.48 5.48 -11.93
CA ARG A 22 7.42 5.06 -13.32
C ARG A 22 6.27 4.10 -13.56
N LEU A 23 6.08 3.15 -12.65
CA LEU A 23 5.01 2.18 -12.79
C LEU A 23 3.63 2.83 -12.70
N CYS A 24 3.54 3.91 -11.97
CA CYS A 24 2.27 4.60 -11.81
C CYS A 24 2.10 5.75 -12.80
N GLY A 25 3.08 5.99 -13.65
CA GLY A 25 3.01 7.10 -14.58
C GLY A 25 2.97 8.43 -13.87
N ALA A 26 3.69 8.56 -12.76
CA ALA A 26 3.65 9.75 -11.93
C ALA A 26 5.05 10.29 -11.73
N GLN A 27 5.12 11.44 -11.08
CA GLN A 27 6.39 12.07 -10.79
C GLN A 27 6.90 11.64 -9.41
N LEU A 28 8.20 11.76 -9.24
CA LEU A 28 8.81 11.38 -7.98
C LEU A 28 8.25 12.17 -6.82
N HIS A 29 7.94 13.44 -7.05
CA HIS A 29 7.36 14.28 -6.02
C HIS A 29 6.06 13.70 -5.46
N TRP A 30 5.27 13.09 -6.31
CA TRP A 30 4.02 12.47 -5.87
C TRP A 30 4.28 11.32 -4.90
N VAL A 31 5.33 10.53 -5.18
CA VAL A 31 5.67 9.43 -4.28
C VAL A 31 6.04 9.98 -2.90
N SER A 32 6.78 11.08 -2.87
CA SER A 32 7.13 11.67 -1.61
C SER A 32 5.91 12.19 -0.86
N GLU A 33 4.92 12.69 -1.57
CA GLU A 33 3.68 13.10 -0.94
C GLU A 33 2.94 11.94 -0.32
N LEU A 34 2.93 10.80 -1.00
CA LEU A 34 2.28 9.62 -0.45
C LEU A 34 2.92 9.19 0.86
N ALA A 35 4.24 9.31 0.94
CA ALA A 35 4.92 8.97 2.17
C ALA A 35 4.61 9.97 3.28
N GLN A 36 4.51 11.25 2.93
CA GLN A 36 4.24 12.28 3.91
C GLN A 36 2.89 12.13 4.58
N VAL A 37 1.88 11.70 3.82
CA VAL A 37 0.56 11.51 4.41
C VAL A 37 0.36 10.11 4.94
N GLY A 38 1.39 9.27 4.92
CA GLY A 38 1.31 7.97 5.54
C GLY A 38 0.67 6.89 4.69
N ILE A 39 0.49 7.14 3.39
CA ILE A 39 -0.12 6.13 2.53
C ILE A 39 0.85 5.00 2.26
N ILE A 40 2.12 5.31 2.07
CA ILE A 40 3.12 4.29 1.83
C ILE A 40 4.18 4.36 2.91
N ARG A 41 4.81 3.23 3.17
CA ARG A 41 5.89 3.14 4.15
C ARG A 41 7.21 3.04 3.41
N VAL A 42 8.19 3.83 3.85
CA VAL A 42 9.52 3.82 3.27
C VAL A 42 10.44 3.09 4.23
N HIS A 43 11.17 2.11 3.73
CA HIS A 43 12.03 1.31 4.58
C HIS A 43 13.32 2.04 4.97
N ASN A 44 13.76 2.97 4.16
CA ASN A 44 14.98 3.73 4.42
C ASN A 44 14.73 5.21 4.22
N ILE A 45 13.88 5.76 5.08
CA ILE A 45 13.41 7.13 4.92
C ILE A 45 14.55 8.15 4.93
N ASP A 46 15.69 7.80 5.50
CA ASP A 46 16.82 8.74 5.56
C ASP A 46 17.57 8.84 4.25
N ALA A 47 17.35 7.95 3.33
CA ALA A 47 18.01 8.01 2.04
C ALA A 47 17.37 9.08 1.16
N PRO A 48 18.07 9.53 0.12
CA PRO A 48 17.44 10.43 -0.85
C PRO A 48 16.22 9.79 -1.47
N VAL A 49 15.23 10.60 -1.77
CA VAL A 49 13.94 10.08 -2.26
C VAL A 49 14.08 9.11 -3.42
N PRO A 50 14.88 9.37 -4.44
CA PRO A 50 14.95 8.42 -5.56
C PRO A 50 15.42 7.04 -5.15
N GLN A 51 16.14 6.94 -4.03
CA GLN A 51 16.70 5.69 -3.55
C GLN A 51 15.85 5.03 -2.48
N TRP A 52 14.71 5.61 -2.16
CA TRP A 52 13.83 5.01 -1.17
C TRP A 52 13.47 3.60 -1.57
N GLN A 53 13.39 2.73 -0.59
CA GLN A 53 13.01 1.35 -0.80
C GLN A 53 11.59 1.14 -0.31
N LEU A 54 10.78 0.63 -1.20
CA LEU A 54 9.37 0.41 -0.95
C LEU A 54 9.07 -1.05 -1.26
N ASP A 55 7.89 -1.50 -0.89
CA ASP A 55 7.54 -2.89 -1.17
C ASP A 55 6.28 -2.95 -2.05
N SER A 56 5.82 -4.16 -2.29
CA SER A 56 4.67 -4.34 -3.17
C SER A 56 3.40 -3.75 -2.57
N THR A 57 3.33 -3.63 -1.25
CA THR A 57 2.21 -2.98 -0.62
C THR A 57 2.16 -1.51 -1.02
N ALA A 58 3.33 -0.86 -1.11
CA ALA A 58 3.38 0.53 -1.54
C ALA A 58 2.84 0.68 -2.95
N LEU A 59 3.21 -0.22 -3.84
CA LEU A 59 2.69 -0.17 -5.20
C LEU A 59 1.18 -0.33 -5.24
N ARG A 60 0.67 -1.26 -4.50
CA ARG A 60 -0.76 -1.51 -4.46
C ARG A 60 -1.50 -0.30 -3.92
N ARG A 61 -0.98 0.30 -2.85
CA ARG A 61 -1.63 1.47 -2.27
C ARG A 61 -1.52 2.68 -3.20
N ALA A 62 -0.40 2.84 -3.88
CA ALA A 62 -0.25 3.93 -4.83
C ALA A 62 -1.25 3.82 -5.97
N ARG A 63 -1.47 2.61 -6.47
CA ARG A 63 -2.47 2.42 -7.51
C ARG A 63 -3.88 2.67 -6.99
N ALA A 64 -4.13 2.29 -5.75
CA ALA A 64 -5.42 2.58 -5.15
C ALA A 64 -5.65 4.07 -5.01
N VAL A 65 -4.59 4.84 -4.70
CA VAL A 65 -4.71 6.28 -4.65
C VAL A 65 -5.14 6.84 -5.99
N GLN A 66 -4.49 6.38 -7.04
CA GLN A 66 -4.83 6.88 -8.37
C GLN A 66 -6.28 6.59 -8.72
N ARG A 67 -6.74 5.40 -8.38
CA ARG A 67 -8.11 5.03 -8.66
C ARG A 67 -9.09 5.88 -7.83
N LEU A 68 -8.82 6.02 -6.55
CA LEU A 68 -9.72 6.75 -5.66
C LEU A 68 -9.77 8.23 -5.99
N GLN A 69 -8.64 8.81 -6.33
CA GLN A 69 -8.64 10.22 -6.70
C GLN A 69 -9.39 10.46 -7.99
N ARG A 70 -9.30 9.51 -8.92
CA ARG A 70 -10.02 9.65 -10.16
C ARG A 70 -11.52 9.48 -9.97
N GLU A 71 -11.91 8.55 -9.12
CA GLU A 71 -13.32 8.25 -8.93
C GLU A 71 -14.01 9.21 -7.99
N LEU A 72 -13.31 9.68 -6.97
CA LEU A 72 -13.92 10.47 -5.92
C LEU A 72 -13.45 11.92 -5.90
N GLU A 73 -12.45 12.25 -6.70
CA GLU A 73 -11.87 13.59 -6.70
C GLU A 73 -11.45 14.00 -5.29
N ALA A 74 -10.94 13.06 -4.53
CA ALA A 74 -10.55 13.30 -3.15
C ALA A 74 -9.11 13.75 -3.07
N ASN A 75 -8.77 14.54 -2.06
CA ASN A 75 -7.38 14.91 -1.83
C ASN A 75 -6.66 13.75 -1.15
N LEU A 76 -5.34 13.86 -1.04
CA LEU A 76 -4.55 12.76 -0.50
C LEU A 76 -4.87 12.44 0.95
N ASP A 77 -5.19 13.45 1.74
CA ASP A 77 -5.52 13.17 3.15
C ASP A 77 -6.78 12.33 3.25
N ALA A 78 -7.78 12.65 2.44
CA ALA A 78 -9.01 11.87 2.43
C ALA A 78 -8.76 10.46 1.93
N VAL A 79 -7.93 10.33 0.89
CA VAL A 79 -7.60 9.01 0.36
C VAL A 79 -6.86 8.20 1.40
N ALA A 80 -5.94 8.81 2.12
CA ALA A 80 -5.20 8.10 3.17
C ALA A 80 -6.16 7.54 4.20
N LEU A 81 -7.14 8.34 4.60
CA LEU A 81 -8.13 7.88 5.57
C LEU A 81 -8.96 6.73 5.01
N ILE A 82 -9.37 6.83 3.76
CA ILE A 82 -10.14 5.76 3.13
C ILE A 82 -9.35 4.46 3.11
N LEU A 83 -8.07 4.53 2.72
CA LEU A 83 -7.25 3.34 2.65
C LEU A 83 -7.05 2.72 4.03
N ASP A 84 -6.85 3.56 5.04
CA ASP A 84 -6.71 3.06 6.39
C ASP A 84 -7.98 2.38 6.88
N LEU A 85 -9.13 2.97 6.55
CA LEU A 85 -10.39 2.37 6.93
C LEU A 85 -10.63 1.05 6.19
N GLU A 86 -10.27 0.99 4.93
CA GLU A 86 -10.40 -0.25 4.18
C GLU A 86 -9.52 -1.35 4.76
N ASP A 87 -8.31 -0.99 5.16
CA ASP A 87 -7.41 -1.95 5.79
C ASP A 87 -7.99 -2.44 7.10
N GLU A 88 -8.57 -1.53 7.87
CA GLU A 88 -9.16 -1.89 9.14
C GLU A 88 -10.36 -2.81 8.96
N ILE A 89 -11.19 -2.53 7.97
CA ILE A 89 -12.32 -3.39 7.67
C ILE A 89 -11.84 -4.78 7.28
N ARG A 90 -10.81 -4.84 6.46
CA ARG A 90 -10.28 -6.13 6.04
C ARG A 90 -9.72 -6.90 7.23
N ARG A 91 -9.04 -6.20 8.12
CA ARG A 91 -8.50 -6.83 9.31
C ARG A 91 -9.62 -7.37 10.20
N LEU A 92 -10.67 -6.58 10.38
CA LEU A 92 -11.79 -7.02 11.20
C LEU A 92 -12.53 -8.19 10.59
N LYS A 93 -12.67 -8.20 9.27
CA LYS A 93 -13.29 -9.33 8.61
C LYS A 93 -12.48 -10.59 8.80
N THR A 94 -11.17 -10.49 8.73
CA THR A 94 -10.32 -11.64 8.93
C THR A 94 -10.45 -12.16 10.35
N LEU A 95 -10.47 -11.27 11.33
CA LEU A 95 -10.64 -11.68 12.70
C LEU A 95 -11.99 -12.35 12.92
N LEU A 96 -13.03 -11.83 12.30
CA LEU A 96 -14.34 -12.40 12.44
C LEU A 96 -14.39 -13.80 11.84
N MET A 97 -13.81 -13.98 10.69
CA MET A 97 -13.77 -15.29 10.08
C MET A 97 -12.98 -16.27 10.90
N THR A 98 -11.89 -15.82 11.48
CA THR A 98 -11.09 -16.67 12.34
C THR A 98 -11.88 -17.08 13.57
N ALA A 99 -12.59 -16.14 14.14
CA ALA A 99 -13.40 -16.43 15.31
C ALA A 99 -14.51 -17.42 14.98
N GLN A 100 -15.10 -17.26 13.82
CA GLN A 100 -16.14 -18.17 13.41
C GLN A 100 -15.64 -19.58 13.18
N ARG A 101 -14.40 -19.66 12.71
CA ARG A 101 -13.86 -20.98 12.52
C ARG A 101 -13.53 -21.62 13.84
N ALA A 102 -13.06 -20.85 14.76
CA ALA A 102 -12.76 -21.35 16.07
C ALA A 102 -14.01 -21.74 16.76
N GLY A 103 -15.08 -21.18 16.29
CA GLY A 103 -16.24 -21.47 16.47
C GLY A 103 -17.12 -21.82 17.54
N PRO A 104 -17.24 -22.98 17.81
CA PRO A 104 -18.35 -23.35 18.67
C PRO A 104 -18.37 -22.68 19.97
N MET A 105 -17.24 -22.29 20.47
CA MET A 105 -17.27 -21.65 21.69
C MET A 105 -17.94 -20.38 21.69
N LEU A 106 -18.09 -19.79 20.60
CA LEU A 106 -18.75 -18.53 20.53
C LEU A 106 -20.23 -18.66 20.75
N ASP A 107 -20.73 -19.82 20.59
CA ASP A 107 -22.13 -19.98 20.74
C ASP A 107 -22.56 -20.18 22.13
N VAL A 108 -21.64 -20.33 22.92
CA VAL A 108 -21.98 -20.55 24.28
C VAL A 108 -22.72 -19.40 24.83
N GLY A 109 -22.46 -18.34 24.33
CA GLY A 109 -23.10 -17.15 24.84
C GLY A 109 -24.58 -17.18 24.65
#